data_1d8f121e3000d289ab43c85b477b7de0
#
_entry.id   1d8f121e3000d289ab43c85b477b7de0
#
_cell.length_a   1.000
_cell.length_b   1.000
_cell.length_c   1.000
_cell.angle_alpha   90.00
_cell.angle_beta   90.00
_cell.angle_gamma   90.00
#
_symmetry.space_group_name_H-M   'P 1'
#
loop_
_entity.id
_entity.type
_entity.pdbx_description
1 polymer ?
#
loop_
_entity_poly.entity_id
_entity_poly.type
_entity_poly.pdbx_seq_one_letter_code
_entity_poly.pdbx_strand_id
1 'polypeptide(L)'
;MITSKNLFINREISWLEFNERVLEEANDITVPLIERIRFLGIFSNNLDEFYRVRYATVKRIAVSTNSGKKLFKGKTAKELLNDITLKATDLQQKSFLTLENIIKLLEKDKIYFVDELKVKFNHKQFINNYFFEIISPEIDVIILNKNKKFPKFKENLSFLLIRIILENDEVQNAIIRFPRNLDRFVILPSESNEQNIIMIDDIIRFHLKDIFKIFNPKSIDANMVKASRDAELDFDDDISKSYLDKIAQSVKERSSADPVRFVYDSEIKLETLNFLLNKMGINNETDSIIPGGKYHNRRDYMDFPNLNNSLVYKPLIPLNVKGFSHSDNTFDRLKEKDFMIHTPYHKFTYLISFLMKSSIDPKVKKISITIYRLSKLSKVASALINAARNGKRVVVQIELQARFDESANIRYAKEMQSQGIKLIFGSPNLKVHSKICLIERLENGNLKKY
;
A
#
# COMPACT_ATOMS: atom_id res chain seq x y z
N MET A 1 11.63 -44.59 7.32
CA MET A 1 10.93 -43.74 8.31
C MET A 1 11.09 -42.28 7.90
N ILE A 2 10.03 -41.64 7.45
CA ILE A 2 10.00 -40.20 7.17
C ILE A 2 10.08 -39.53 8.53
N THR A 3 11.23 -38.96 8.87
CA THR A 3 11.39 -38.22 10.11
C THR A 3 10.51 -36.97 10.05
N SER A 4 9.78 -36.68 11.13
CA SER A 4 8.83 -35.54 11.25
C SER A 4 9.45 -34.15 10.95
N LYS A 5 10.76 -34.07 10.75
CA LYS A 5 11.51 -32.85 10.41
C LYS A 5 11.24 -32.29 9.00
N ASN A 6 10.71 -33.10 8.07
CA ASN A 6 10.52 -32.69 6.67
C ASN A 6 9.06 -32.46 6.24
N LEU A 7 8.11 -32.50 7.15
CA LEU A 7 6.68 -32.36 6.84
C LEU A 7 6.22 -30.92 6.53
N PHE A 8 7.00 -29.90 6.89
CA PHE A 8 6.61 -28.50 6.75
C PHE A 8 7.69 -27.71 6.04
N ILE A 9 7.31 -26.85 5.11
CA ILE A 9 8.18 -25.84 4.50
C ILE A 9 8.40 -24.68 5.50
N ASN A 10 9.54 -23.99 5.40
CA ASN A 10 9.75 -22.78 6.16
C ASN A 10 8.69 -21.74 5.78
N ARG A 11 8.07 -21.11 6.76
CA ARG A 11 6.93 -20.20 6.56
C ARG A 11 7.29 -19.00 5.69
N GLU A 12 8.50 -18.46 5.79
CA GLU A 12 8.90 -17.27 5.04
C GLU A 12 9.19 -17.62 3.57
N ILE A 13 9.78 -18.78 3.33
CA ILE A 13 9.99 -19.30 1.97
C ILE A 13 8.65 -19.69 1.32
N SER A 14 7.78 -20.39 2.06
CA SER A 14 6.43 -20.72 1.58
C SER A 14 5.62 -19.49 1.20
N TRP A 15 5.80 -18.37 1.92
CA TRP A 15 5.14 -17.12 1.58
C TRP A 15 5.67 -16.52 0.26
N LEU A 16 6.97 -16.60 0.00
CA LEU A 16 7.55 -16.18 -1.27
C LEU A 16 7.06 -17.07 -2.43
N GLU A 17 6.92 -18.37 -2.21
CA GLU A 17 6.33 -19.30 -3.18
C GLU A 17 4.85 -18.95 -3.48
N PHE A 18 4.08 -18.57 -2.45
CA PHE A 18 2.73 -18.04 -2.67
C PHE A 18 2.76 -16.78 -3.57
N ASN A 19 3.68 -15.85 -3.31
CA ASN A 19 3.81 -14.66 -4.14
C ASN A 19 4.32 -14.96 -5.56
N GLU A 20 5.09 -16.03 -5.75
CA GLU A 20 5.45 -16.55 -7.09
C GLU A 20 4.20 -16.95 -7.86
N ARG A 21 3.22 -17.61 -7.22
CA ARG A 21 1.94 -17.94 -7.87
C ARG A 21 1.14 -16.71 -8.29
N VAL A 22 1.25 -15.59 -7.54
CA VAL A 22 0.68 -14.31 -7.98
C VAL A 22 1.38 -13.80 -9.25
N LEU A 23 2.70 -14.03 -9.38
CA LEU A 23 3.44 -13.70 -10.59
C LEU A 23 3.06 -14.61 -11.78
N GLU A 24 2.70 -15.88 -11.52
CA GLU A 24 2.21 -16.80 -12.54
C GLU A 24 0.96 -16.27 -13.23
N GLU A 25 0.01 -15.63 -12.49
CA GLU A 25 -1.16 -14.96 -13.08
C GLU A 25 -0.77 -13.88 -14.11
N ALA A 26 0.34 -13.16 -13.87
CA ALA A 26 0.85 -12.18 -14.84
C ALA A 26 1.42 -12.84 -16.12
N ASN A 27 1.79 -14.12 -16.06
CA ASN A 27 2.30 -14.88 -17.20
C ASN A 27 1.22 -15.70 -17.91
N ASP A 28 0.06 -15.93 -17.27
CA ASP A 28 -1.02 -16.72 -17.84
C ASP A 28 -1.67 -15.98 -19.01
N ILE A 29 -1.63 -16.61 -20.20
CA ILE A 29 -2.18 -16.04 -21.44
C ILE A 29 -3.72 -15.99 -21.43
N THR A 30 -4.39 -16.72 -20.55
CA THR A 30 -5.85 -16.67 -20.39
C THR A 30 -6.32 -15.46 -19.60
N VAL A 31 -5.42 -14.81 -18.87
CA VAL A 31 -5.69 -13.57 -18.13
C VAL A 31 -5.63 -12.38 -19.09
N PRO A 32 -6.63 -11.47 -19.09
CA PRO A 32 -6.62 -10.28 -19.93
C PRO A 32 -5.36 -9.43 -19.71
N LEU A 33 -4.82 -8.85 -20.79
CA LEU A 33 -3.45 -8.31 -20.79
C LEU A 33 -3.24 -7.15 -19.79
N ILE A 34 -4.23 -6.26 -19.59
CA ILE A 34 -4.14 -5.21 -18.58
C ILE A 34 -4.21 -5.78 -17.16
N GLU A 35 -4.95 -6.85 -16.94
CA GLU A 35 -4.95 -7.52 -15.63
C GLU A 35 -3.60 -8.17 -15.32
N ARG A 36 -2.93 -8.71 -16.33
CA ARG A 36 -1.57 -9.27 -16.17
C ARG A 36 -0.58 -8.22 -15.67
N ILE A 37 -0.65 -7.00 -16.18
CA ILE A 37 0.21 -5.90 -15.68
C ILE A 37 -0.18 -5.50 -14.25
N ARG A 38 -1.47 -5.53 -13.90
CA ARG A 38 -1.95 -5.29 -12.52
C ARG A 38 -1.48 -6.38 -11.55
N PHE A 39 -1.41 -7.63 -11.98
CA PHE A 39 -0.83 -8.72 -11.17
C PHE A 39 0.65 -8.49 -10.87
N LEU A 40 1.43 -7.90 -11.77
CA LEU A 40 2.79 -7.45 -11.44
C LEU A 40 2.81 -6.39 -10.34
N GLY A 41 1.83 -5.50 -10.33
CA GLY A 41 1.63 -4.54 -9.26
C GLY A 41 1.33 -5.21 -7.92
N ILE A 42 0.43 -6.19 -7.91
CA ILE A 42 0.07 -6.99 -6.72
C ILE A 42 1.29 -7.75 -6.20
N PHE A 43 2.03 -8.44 -7.10
CA PHE A 43 3.28 -9.12 -6.75
C PHE A 43 4.27 -8.19 -6.05
N SER A 44 4.49 -7.00 -6.61
CA SER A 44 5.41 -6.00 -6.06
C SER A 44 4.95 -5.48 -4.70
N ASN A 45 3.66 -5.20 -4.54
CA ASN A 45 3.07 -4.75 -3.28
C ASN A 45 3.18 -5.81 -2.17
N ASN A 46 2.92 -7.07 -2.51
CA ASN A 46 3.06 -8.20 -1.61
C ASN A 46 4.52 -8.35 -1.16
N LEU A 47 5.46 -8.23 -2.09
CA LEU A 47 6.90 -8.31 -1.76
C LEU A 47 7.33 -7.16 -0.83
N ASP A 48 6.81 -5.95 -1.02
CA ASP A 48 7.05 -4.82 -0.10
C ASP A 48 6.54 -5.12 1.31
N GLU A 49 5.33 -5.68 1.44
CA GLU A 49 4.77 -6.09 2.73
C GLU A 49 5.62 -7.19 3.39
N PHE A 50 6.07 -8.17 2.61
CA PHE A 50 6.94 -9.24 3.09
C PHE A 50 8.22 -8.69 3.72
N TYR A 51 8.91 -7.76 3.04
CA TYR A 51 10.13 -7.16 3.55
C TYR A 51 9.89 -6.34 4.82
N ARG A 52 8.82 -5.56 4.86
CA ARG A 52 8.48 -4.69 5.98
C ARG A 52 8.10 -5.43 7.26
N VAL A 53 7.62 -6.67 7.14
CA VAL A 53 7.07 -7.43 8.26
C VAL A 53 7.91 -8.68 8.55
N ARG A 54 8.02 -9.55 7.56
CA ARG A 54 8.62 -10.89 7.77
C ARG A 54 10.14 -10.85 7.71
N TYR A 55 10.68 -10.25 6.67
CA TYR A 55 12.13 -10.06 6.54
C TYR A 55 12.68 -9.23 7.71
N ALA A 56 11.99 -8.13 8.06
CA ALA A 56 12.35 -7.29 9.20
C ALA A 56 12.44 -8.08 10.52
N THR A 57 11.47 -8.96 10.78
CA THR A 57 11.49 -9.83 11.97
C THR A 57 12.70 -10.77 11.98
N VAL A 58 12.99 -11.44 10.86
CA VAL A 58 14.15 -12.33 10.75
C VAL A 58 15.45 -11.55 10.90
N LYS A 59 15.52 -10.33 10.30
CA LYS A 59 16.69 -9.44 10.43
C LYS A 59 16.95 -9.05 11.89
N ARG A 60 15.93 -8.64 12.65
CA ARG A 60 16.10 -8.33 14.08
C ARG A 60 16.67 -9.51 14.87
N ILE A 61 16.20 -10.74 14.58
CA ILE A 61 16.75 -11.94 15.23
C ILE A 61 18.21 -12.15 14.81
N ALA A 62 18.55 -11.93 13.54
CA ALA A 62 19.91 -12.13 13.03
C ALA A 62 20.94 -11.18 13.66
N VAL A 63 20.55 -9.96 14.02
CA VAL A 63 21.43 -8.96 14.66
C VAL A 63 21.37 -9.00 16.19
N SER A 64 20.46 -9.79 16.78
CA SER A 64 20.34 -9.96 18.24
C SER A 64 21.40 -10.90 18.81
N THR A 65 21.52 -10.92 20.13
CA THR A 65 22.41 -11.86 20.90
C THR A 65 22.09 -13.33 20.65
N ASN A 66 20.91 -13.64 20.10
CA ASN A 66 20.45 -15.00 19.77
C ASN A 66 20.71 -15.40 18.29
N SER A 67 21.50 -14.64 17.57
CA SER A 67 21.74 -14.83 16.12
C SER A 67 22.23 -16.22 15.72
N GLY A 68 23.00 -16.90 16.59
CA GLY A 68 23.51 -18.26 16.36
C GLY A 68 22.53 -19.39 16.66
N LYS A 69 21.37 -19.12 17.23
CA LYS A 69 20.37 -20.16 17.51
C LYS A 69 19.71 -20.68 16.25
N LYS A 70 19.68 -22.01 16.09
CA LYS A 70 19.00 -22.70 14.99
C LYS A 70 17.50 -22.80 15.30
N LEU A 71 16.76 -21.72 15.03
CA LEU A 71 15.32 -21.61 15.31
C LEU A 71 14.45 -22.01 14.10
N PHE A 72 14.94 -21.80 12.89
CA PHE A 72 14.19 -21.97 11.66
C PHE A 72 14.48 -23.31 10.98
N LYS A 73 13.93 -24.41 11.51
CA LYS A 73 14.17 -25.75 11.00
C LYS A 73 15.66 -26.12 10.91
N GLY A 74 16.42 -25.79 11.93
CA GLY A 74 17.85 -26.06 11.99
C GLY A 74 18.73 -25.02 11.30
N LYS A 75 18.16 -23.96 10.71
CA LYS A 75 18.88 -22.80 10.17
C LYS A 75 18.96 -21.67 11.20
N THR A 76 20.02 -20.90 11.14
CA THR A 76 20.15 -19.62 11.81
C THR A 76 19.32 -18.56 11.10
N ALA A 77 19.05 -17.43 11.76
CA ALA A 77 18.38 -16.31 11.12
C ALA A 77 19.17 -15.74 9.92
N LYS A 78 20.51 -15.74 10.00
CA LYS A 78 21.39 -15.27 8.93
C LYS A 78 21.34 -16.17 7.69
N GLU A 79 21.34 -17.49 7.89
CA GLU A 79 21.16 -18.45 6.78
C GLU A 79 19.78 -18.30 6.14
N LEU A 80 18.73 -18.10 6.92
CA LEU A 80 17.39 -17.88 6.39
C LEU A 80 17.28 -16.55 5.62
N LEU A 81 17.91 -15.46 6.08
CA LEU A 81 17.96 -14.20 5.35
C LEU A 81 18.60 -14.36 3.99
N ASN A 82 19.67 -15.15 3.90
CA ASN A 82 20.33 -15.43 2.62
C ASN A 82 19.39 -16.19 1.67
N ASP A 83 18.72 -17.25 2.14
CA ASP A 83 17.74 -18.00 1.34
C ASP A 83 16.62 -17.08 0.84
N ILE A 84 16.08 -16.23 1.71
CA ILE A 84 15.03 -15.26 1.37
C ILE A 84 15.54 -14.31 0.28
N THR A 85 16.74 -13.78 0.43
CA THR A 85 17.32 -12.81 -0.51
C THR A 85 17.52 -13.44 -1.88
N LEU A 86 18.06 -14.66 -1.94
CA LEU A 86 18.23 -15.41 -3.20
C LEU A 86 16.89 -15.64 -3.90
N LYS A 87 15.88 -16.17 -3.17
CA LYS A 87 14.55 -16.42 -3.74
C LYS A 87 13.86 -15.13 -4.19
N ALA A 88 13.95 -14.07 -3.40
CA ALA A 88 13.34 -12.78 -3.75
C ALA A 88 14.00 -12.13 -4.97
N THR A 89 15.32 -12.26 -5.12
CA THR A 89 16.06 -11.77 -6.30
C THR A 89 15.64 -12.52 -7.56
N ASP A 90 15.56 -13.85 -7.51
CA ASP A 90 15.05 -14.68 -8.62
C ASP A 90 13.64 -14.24 -9.05
N LEU A 91 12.73 -14.07 -8.09
CA LEU A 91 11.36 -13.63 -8.36
C LEU A 91 11.29 -12.22 -8.97
N GLN A 92 12.17 -11.32 -8.53
CA GLN A 92 12.25 -9.97 -9.11
C GLN A 92 12.74 -10.01 -10.57
N GLN A 93 13.72 -10.87 -10.87
CA GLN A 93 14.20 -11.05 -12.25
C GLN A 93 13.10 -11.64 -13.15
N LYS A 94 12.38 -12.67 -12.68
CA LYS A 94 11.20 -13.22 -13.38
C LYS A 94 10.16 -12.14 -13.65
N SER A 95 9.84 -11.34 -12.64
CA SER A 95 8.88 -10.23 -12.77
C SER A 95 9.33 -9.15 -13.78
N PHE A 96 10.64 -8.91 -13.89
CA PHE A 96 11.19 -7.99 -14.89
C PHE A 96 10.95 -8.52 -16.32
N LEU A 97 11.33 -9.76 -16.57
CA LEU A 97 11.12 -10.40 -17.88
C LEU A 97 9.63 -10.49 -18.25
N THR A 98 8.78 -10.74 -17.28
CA THR A 98 7.33 -10.75 -17.47
C THR A 98 6.81 -9.39 -17.92
N LEU A 99 7.29 -8.29 -17.29
CA LEU A 99 6.91 -6.93 -17.69
C LEU A 99 7.33 -6.61 -19.12
N GLU A 100 8.57 -6.94 -19.49
CA GLU A 100 9.06 -6.71 -20.86
C GLU A 100 8.19 -7.44 -21.90
N ASN A 101 7.79 -8.68 -21.60
CA ASN A 101 6.90 -9.44 -22.47
C ASN A 101 5.50 -8.82 -22.57
N ILE A 102 4.94 -8.35 -21.45
CA ILE A 102 3.63 -7.68 -21.44
C ILE A 102 3.68 -6.38 -22.25
N ILE A 103 4.72 -5.58 -22.12
CA ILE A 103 4.90 -4.35 -22.91
C ILE A 103 4.89 -4.65 -24.42
N LYS A 104 5.64 -5.66 -24.85
CA LYS A 104 5.65 -6.09 -26.27
C LYS A 104 4.28 -6.56 -26.76
N LEU A 105 3.47 -7.16 -25.88
CA LEU A 105 2.09 -7.55 -26.22
C LEU A 105 1.16 -6.34 -26.29
N LEU A 106 1.29 -5.37 -25.39
CA LEU A 106 0.52 -4.11 -25.44
C LEU A 106 0.79 -3.33 -26.73
N GLU A 107 2.04 -3.31 -27.21
CA GLU A 107 2.39 -2.69 -28.48
C GLU A 107 1.64 -3.29 -29.67
N LYS A 108 1.37 -4.62 -29.67
CA LYS A 108 0.54 -5.27 -30.68
C LYS A 108 -0.92 -4.81 -30.63
N ASP A 109 -1.40 -4.45 -29.43
CA ASP A 109 -2.72 -3.87 -29.22
C ASP A 109 -2.71 -2.34 -29.38
N LYS A 110 -1.64 -1.76 -29.95
CA LYS A 110 -1.43 -0.33 -30.19
C LYS A 110 -1.42 0.51 -28.92
N ILE A 111 -0.96 -0.05 -27.81
CA ILE A 111 -0.74 0.63 -26.54
C ILE A 111 0.77 0.78 -26.32
N TYR A 112 1.26 2.00 -26.29
CA TYR A 112 2.69 2.32 -26.26
C TYR A 112 3.08 3.03 -24.96
N PHE A 113 4.13 2.54 -24.31
CA PHE A 113 4.79 3.27 -23.22
C PHE A 113 5.76 4.29 -23.81
N VAL A 114 5.56 5.55 -23.44
CA VAL A 114 6.41 6.68 -23.81
C VAL A 114 7.27 7.04 -22.60
N ASP A 115 8.57 7.14 -22.77
CA ASP A 115 9.50 7.69 -21.80
C ASP A 115 9.92 9.12 -22.19
N GLU A 116 10.69 9.81 -21.31
CA GLU A 116 11.14 11.19 -21.52
C GLU A 116 11.99 11.37 -22.78
N LEU A 117 12.61 10.29 -23.29
CA LEU A 117 13.43 10.33 -24.50
C LEU A 117 12.62 10.14 -25.78
N LYS A 118 11.43 9.53 -25.68
CA LYS A 118 10.57 9.18 -26.81
C LYS A 118 9.36 10.10 -26.94
N VAL A 119 9.33 11.23 -26.25
CA VAL A 119 8.25 12.22 -26.34
C VAL A 119 8.16 12.79 -27.77
N LYS A 120 7.06 12.50 -28.47
CA LYS A 120 6.78 13.01 -29.83
C LYS A 120 6.42 14.50 -29.77
N PHE A 121 6.59 15.20 -30.91
CA PHE A 121 6.32 16.65 -30.99
C PHE A 121 4.88 17.01 -30.57
N ASN A 122 3.89 16.26 -31.05
CA ASN A 122 2.47 16.46 -30.72
C ASN A 122 2.13 16.25 -29.23
N HIS A 123 2.96 15.51 -28.47
CA HIS A 123 2.77 15.32 -27.03
C HIS A 123 3.37 16.45 -26.18
N LYS A 124 4.35 17.20 -26.71
CA LYS A 124 5.12 18.18 -25.92
C LYS A 124 4.25 19.24 -25.28
N GLN A 125 3.30 19.81 -26.03
CA GLN A 125 2.43 20.84 -25.49
C GLN A 125 1.56 20.31 -24.34
N PHE A 126 0.98 19.12 -24.50
CA PHE A 126 0.20 18.49 -23.45
C PHE A 126 1.05 18.21 -22.21
N ILE A 127 2.23 17.62 -22.40
CA ILE A 127 3.16 17.28 -21.31
C ILE A 127 3.61 18.54 -20.56
N ASN A 128 3.92 19.64 -21.29
CA ASN A 128 4.27 20.91 -20.67
C ASN A 128 3.14 21.46 -19.82
N ASN A 129 1.92 21.53 -20.36
CA ASN A 129 0.75 22.03 -19.64
C ASN A 129 0.47 21.15 -18.42
N TYR A 130 0.48 19.82 -18.59
CA TYR A 130 0.23 18.87 -17.51
C TYR A 130 1.30 18.98 -16.40
N PHE A 131 2.56 19.19 -16.77
CA PHE A 131 3.63 19.41 -15.79
C PHE A 131 3.42 20.69 -15.01
N PHE A 132 3.28 21.82 -15.66
CA PHE A 132 3.23 23.12 -14.95
C PHE A 132 1.92 23.35 -14.18
N GLU A 133 0.79 22.85 -14.69
CA GLU A 133 -0.52 23.05 -14.05
C GLU A 133 -0.85 21.99 -13.00
N ILE A 134 -0.39 20.75 -13.17
CA ILE A 134 -0.82 19.60 -12.35
C ILE A 134 0.32 19.04 -11.51
N ILE A 135 1.51 18.77 -12.11
CA ILE A 135 2.58 18.06 -11.38
C ILE A 135 3.41 19.04 -10.56
N SER A 136 3.85 20.15 -11.15
CA SER A 136 4.79 21.09 -10.52
C SER A 136 4.30 21.65 -9.17
N PRO A 137 2.99 21.98 -8.98
CA PRO A 137 2.49 22.43 -7.68
C PRO A 137 2.48 21.36 -6.59
N GLU A 138 2.57 20.07 -6.95
CA GLU A 138 2.39 18.91 -6.08
C GLU A 138 3.69 18.17 -5.75
N ILE A 139 4.80 18.50 -6.40
CA ILE A 139 6.10 17.88 -6.15
C ILE A 139 6.87 18.59 -5.03
N ASP A 140 7.50 17.80 -4.15
CA ASP A 140 8.47 18.29 -3.17
C ASP A 140 9.88 18.10 -3.72
N VAL A 141 10.61 19.20 -3.91
CA VAL A 141 12.03 19.17 -4.29
C VAL A 141 12.88 19.51 -3.07
N ILE A 142 13.77 18.60 -2.66
CA ILE A 142 14.60 18.76 -1.48
C ILE A 142 16.07 18.65 -1.88
N ILE A 143 16.83 19.73 -1.70
CA ILE A 143 18.27 19.74 -1.90
C ILE A 143 18.96 19.04 -0.73
N LEU A 144 19.82 18.05 -1.05
CA LEU A 144 20.55 17.28 -0.05
C LEU A 144 21.86 17.98 0.31
N ASN A 145 21.90 18.61 1.47
CA ASN A 145 23.10 19.24 1.98
C ASN A 145 24.00 18.21 2.67
N LYS A 146 25.33 18.25 2.43
CA LYS A 146 26.31 17.34 3.04
C LYS A 146 26.26 17.35 4.56
N ASN A 147 26.00 18.50 5.18
CA ASN A 147 26.04 18.72 6.64
C ASN A 147 24.68 18.50 7.34
N LYS A 148 23.58 18.34 6.60
CA LYS A 148 22.24 18.09 7.20
C LYS A 148 21.90 16.61 7.15
N LYS A 149 21.17 16.13 8.16
CA LYS A 149 20.62 14.77 8.19
C LYS A 149 19.64 14.56 7.02
N PHE A 150 19.51 13.32 6.58
CA PHE A 150 18.50 12.97 5.58
C PHE A 150 17.08 13.32 6.08
N PRO A 151 16.22 13.90 5.24
CA PRO A 151 14.87 14.28 5.65
C PRO A 151 14.07 13.07 6.17
N LYS A 152 13.31 13.26 7.25
CA LYS A 152 12.40 12.23 7.76
C LYS A 152 11.11 12.21 6.95
N PHE A 153 10.73 11.07 6.44
CA PHE A 153 9.49 10.86 5.70
C PHE A 153 8.60 9.87 6.43
N LYS A 154 7.30 10.12 6.42
CA LYS A 154 6.32 9.37 7.23
C LYS A 154 6.02 7.95 6.74
N GLU A 155 6.40 7.57 5.52
CA GLU A 155 6.04 6.28 4.93
C GLU A 155 7.07 5.80 3.90
N ASN A 156 6.79 4.67 3.23
CA ASN A 156 7.63 4.10 2.18
C ASN A 156 8.17 5.17 1.24
N LEU A 157 9.49 5.19 1.12
CA LEU A 157 10.21 6.19 0.35
C LEU A 157 10.41 5.66 -1.07
N SER A 158 9.63 6.20 -1.99
CA SER A 158 9.93 6.14 -3.43
C SER A 158 10.10 7.57 -3.91
N PHE A 159 11.24 7.87 -4.52
CA PHE A 159 11.59 9.20 -5.00
C PHE A 159 12.60 9.14 -6.14
N LEU A 160 12.71 10.20 -6.91
CA LEU A 160 13.83 10.38 -7.81
C LEU A 160 15.00 10.98 -7.04
N LEU A 161 16.15 10.33 -7.08
CA LEU A 161 17.42 10.90 -6.67
C LEU A 161 18.01 11.64 -7.86
N ILE A 162 18.24 12.91 -7.68
CA ILE A 162 18.74 13.83 -8.72
C ILE A 162 20.20 14.12 -8.45
N ARG A 163 21.01 13.96 -9.48
CA ARG A 163 22.42 14.38 -9.51
C ARG A 163 22.57 15.54 -10.47
N ILE A 164 22.94 16.70 -9.97
CA ILE A 164 23.12 17.95 -10.72
C ILE A 164 24.61 18.22 -10.79
N ILE A 165 25.14 18.32 -11.99
CA ILE A 165 26.52 18.78 -12.21
C ILE A 165 26.47 20.25 -12.62
N LEU A 166 27.11 21.11 -11.82
CA LEU A 166 27.18 22.53 -12.05
C LEU A 166 28.27 22.90 -13.07
N GLU A 167 28.27 24.12 -13.55
CA GLU A 167 29.28 24.61 -14.51
C GLU A 167 30.75 24.50 -13.98
N ASN A 168 30.93 24.59 -12.67
CA ASN A 168 32.22 24.41 -12.00
C ASN A 168 32.57 22.94 -11.69
N ASP A 169 31.83 21.98 -12.29
CA ASP A 169 31.91 20.52 -12.07
C ASP A 169 31.59 20.06 -10.63
N GLU A 170 31.10 20.95 -9.76
CA GLU A 170 30.57 20.54 -8.45
C GLU A 170 29.28 19.71 -8.61
N VAL A 171 29.15 18.68 -7.76
CA VAL A 171 27.96 17.81 -7.72
C VAL A 171 27.05 18.24 -6.58
N GLN A 172 25.83 18.64 -6.94
CA GLN A 172 24.74 18.85 -6.02
C GLN A 172 23.73 17.72 -6.14
N ASN A 173 23.30 17.14 -5.01
CA ASN A 173 22.27 16.11 -5.00
C ASN A 173 20.95 16.67 -4.49
N ALA A 174 19.85 16.21 -5.05
CA ALA A 174 18.50 16.52 -4.62
C ALA A 174 17.61 15.27 -4.68
N ILE A 175 16.44 15.35 -4.06
CA ILE A 175 15.39 14.36 -4.22
C ILE A 175 14.10 15.03 -4.66
N ILE A 176 13.36 14.37 -5.54
CA ILE A 176 12.00 14.74 -5.93
C ILE A 176 11.07 13.63 -5.46
N ARG A 177 10.10 13.99 -4.60
CA ARG A 177 9.07 13.07 -4.14
C ARG A 177 7.92 13.06 -5.11
N PHE A 178 7.40 11.85 -5.37
CA PHE A 178 6.20 11.72 -6.19
C PHE A 178 4.96 12.22 -5.45
N PRO A 179 4.10 12.98 -6.13
CA PRO A 179 2.82 13.41 -5.56
C PRO A 179 1.92 12.19 -5.29
N ARG A 180 1.20 12.20 -4.18
CA ARG A 180 0.38 11.05 -3.73
C ARG A 180 -1.06 11.09 -4.23
N ASN A 181 -1.49 12.25 -4.65
CA ASN A 181 -2.85 12.57 -5.09
C ASN A 181 -3.00 12.53 -6.61
N LEU A 182 -1.91 12.27 -7.34
CA LEU A 182 -1.92 12.13 -8.78
C LEU A 182 -1.74 10.67 -9.19
N ASP A 183 -2.42 10.31 -10.28
CA ASP A 183 -2.24 9.01 -10.92
C ASP A 183 -0.83 8.91 -11.51
N ARG A 184 -0.24 7.73 -11.38
CA ARG A 184 1.14 7.50 -11.88
C ARG A 184 1.21 7.39 -13.39
N PHE A 185 0.11 7.06 -14.04
CA PHE A 185 0.02 6.88 -15.49
C PHE A 185 -0.82 7.99 -16.10
N VAL A 186 -0.29 8.65 -17.10
CA VAL A 186 -0.95 9.73 -17.85
C VAL A 186 -1.16 9.26 -19.28
N ILE A 187 -2.42 9.31 -19.74
CA ILE A 187 -2.78 8.98 -21.12
C ILE A 187 -2.52 10.22 -21.97
N LEU A 188 -1.68 10.08 -22.99
CA LEU A 188 -1.34 11.15 -23.91
C LEU A 188 -2.41 11.29 -25.00
N PRO A 189 -2.66 12.49 -25.51
CA PRO A 189 -3.55 12.70 -26.64
C PRO A 189 -3.10 11.89 -27.87
N SER A 190 -4.03 11.32 -28.58
CA SER A 190 -3.77 10.58 -29.81
C SER A 190 -4.74 11.00 -30.92
N GLU A 191 -4.21 11.20 -32.10
CA GLU A 191 -4.99 11.47 -33.32
C GLU A 191 -5.36 10.19 -34.10
N SER A 192 -4.81 9.07 -33.67
CA SER A 192 -4.99 7.74 -34.26
C SER A 192 -5.66 6.78 -33.30
N ASN A 193 -5.89 5.56 -33.73
CA ASN A 193 -6.40 4.46 -32.89
C ASN A 193 -5.30 3.87 -31.98
N GLU A 194 -4.27 4.64 -31.66
CA GLU A 194 -3.18 4.29 -30.76
C GLU A 194 -3.45 4.89 -29.38
N GLN A 195 -2.97 4.20 -28.35
CA GLN A 195 -2.98 4.69 -26.97
C GLN A 195 -1.54 4.89 -26.52
N ASN A 196 -1.16 6.11 -26.20
CA ASN A 196 0.16 6.43 -25.68
C ASN A 196 0.03 6.74 -24.19
N ILE A 197 0.87 6.12 -23.38
CA ILE A 197 0.86 6.28 -21.92
C ILE A 197 2.26 6.66 -21.44
N ILE A 198 2.35 7.61 -20.54
CA ILE A 198 3.59 8.06 -19.92
C ILE A 198 3.47 8.03 -18.41
N MET A 199 4.53 7.69 -17.70
CA MET A 199 4.55 7.80 -16.24
C MET A 199 4.88 9.24 -15.82
N ILE A 200 4.31 9.70 -14.70
CA ILE A 200 4.66 11.02 -14.16
C ILE A 200 6.14 11.15 -13.84
N ASP A 201 6.82 10.05 -13.55
CA ASP A 201 8.28 9.97 -13.42
C ASP A 201 9.01 10.54 -14.64
N ASP A 202 8.55 10.15 -15.84
CA ASP A 202 9.17 10.56 -17.10
C ASP A 202 8.76 11.98 -17.49
N ILE A 203 7.55 12.42 -17.11
CA ILE A 203 7.18 13.83 -17.24
C ILE A 203 8.08 14.70 -16.35
N ILE A 204 8.37 14.27 -15.13
CA ILE A 204 9.30 14.97 -14.23
C ILE A 204 10.72 14.96 -14.82
N ARG A 205 11.20 13.81 -15.35
CA ARG A 205 12.51 13.72 -16.00
C ARG A 205 12.61 14.62 -17.21
N PHE A 206 11.58 14.73 -18.00
CA PHE A 206 11.51 15.62 -19.16
C PHE A 206 11.69 17.10 -18.76
N HIS A 207 11.21 17.49 -17.58
CA HIS A 207 11.26 18.86 -17.05
C HIS A 207 12.38 19.13 -16.03
N LEU A 208 13.35 18.23 -15.88
CA LEU A 208 14.46 18.44 -14.90
C LEU A 208 15.20 19.76 -15.13
N LYS A 209 15.42 20.15 -16.37
CA LYS A 209 16.07 21.42 -16.69
C LYS A 209 15.25 22.63 -16.27
N ASP A 210 13.93 22.55 -16.33
CA ASP A 210 13.05 23.61 -15.88
C ASP A 210 13.02 23.69 -14.34
N ILE A 211 12.94 22.54 -13.65
CA ILE A 211 12.93 22.45 -12.19
C ILE A 211 14.22 23.03 -11.59
N PHE A 212 15.37 22.68 -12.19
CA PHE A 212 16.69 23.06 -11.67
C PHE A 212 17.37 24.20 -12.43
N LYS A 213 16.60 24.97 -13.21
CA LYS A 213 17.11 26.09 -14.00
C LYS A 213 17.94 27.10 -13.20
N ILE A 214 17.57 27.35 -11.94
CA ILE A 214 18.27 28.26 -11.04
C ILE A 214 19.73 27.86 -10.78
N PHE A 215 20.09 26.57 -10.94
CA PHE A 215 21.44 26.06 -10.75
C PHE A 215 22.31 26.16 -12.00
N ASN A 216 21.75 26.57 -13.15
CA ASN A 216 22.43 26.56 -14.45
C ASN A 216 23.22 25.25 -14.68
N PRO A 217 22.58 24.08 -14.70
CA PRO A 217 23.28 22.80 -14.67
C PRO A 217 23.91 22.44 -16.01
N LYS A 218 25.14 21.94 -15.98
CA LYS A 218 25.84 21.32 -17.11
C LYS A 218 25.17 19.99 -17.51
N SER A 219 24.78 19.19 -16.52
CA SER A 219 23.98 17.97 -16.73
C SER A 219 23.17 17.62 -15.48
N ILE A 220 22.07 16.86 -15.70
CA ILE A 220 21.19 16.39 -14.63
C ILE A 220 20.84 14.94 -14.91
N ASP A 221 21.04 14.06 -13.92
CA ASP A 221 20.61 12.67 -13.93
C ASP A 221 19.51 12.46 -12.88
N ALA A 222 18.51 11.61 -13.15
CA ALA A 222 17.44 11.29 -12.22
C ALA A 222 17.18 9.78 -12.18
N ASN A 223 17.50 9.17 -11.05
CA ASN A 223 17.38 7.73 -10.84
C ASN A 223 16.34 7.43 -9.77
N MET A 224 15.50 6.42 -10.02
CA MET A 224 14.52 5.99 -9.02
C MET A 224 15.21 5.27 -7.86
N VAL A 225 14.75 5.58 -6.65
CA VAL A 225 15.16 4.92 -5.41
C VAL A 225 13.93 4.60 -4.58
N LYS A 226 13.96 3.44 -3.93
CA LYS A 226 12.91 2.99 -3.00
C LYS A 226 13.53 2.40 -1.76
N ALA A 227 13.14 2.92 -0.60
CA ALA A 227 13.50 2.36 0.71
C ALA A 227 12.25 1.86 1.43
N SER A 228 12.32 0.64 1.95
CA SER A 228 11.29 0.06 2.82
C SER A 228 11.82 0.00 4.24
N ARG A 229 10.98 0.39 5.23
CA ARG A 229 11.31 0.39 6.65
C ARG A 229 10.54 -0.69 7.38
N ASP A 230 11.04 -1.09 8.53
CA ASP A 230 10.32 -1.98 9.44
C ASP A 230 8.92 -1.41 9.76
N ALA A 231 7.91 -2.28 9.71
CA ALA A 231 6.53 -1.89 9.98
C ALA A 231 6.05 -2.30 11.37
N GLU A 232 6.90 -2.92 12.18
CA GLU A 232 6.52 -3.31 13.53
C GLU A 232 6.41 -2.10 14.45
N LEU A 233 5.49 -2.18 15.41
CA LEU A 233 5.27 -1.12 16.38
C LEU A 233 6.00 -1.48 17.65
N ASP A 234 6.91 -0.63 18.09
CA ASP A 234 7.42 -0.69 19.46
C ASP A 234 6.44 0.05 20.39
N PHE A 235 6.16 -0.55 21.52
CA PHE A 235 5.27 0.03 22.52
C PHE A 235 6.06 0.68 23.63
N ASP A 236 5.75 1.94 23.90
CA ASP A 236 6.22 2.65 25.08
C ASP A 236 5.51 2.07 26.34
N ASP A 237 6.26 1.71 27.35
CA ASP A 237 5.75 1.20 28.63
C ASP A 237 5.19 2.31 29.54
N ASP A 238 5.16 3.56 29.07
CA ASP A 238 4.64 4.71 29.82
C ASP A 238 3.17 4.51 30.24
N ILE A 239 2.96 4.25 31.54
CA ILE A 239 1.65 3.95 32.14
C ILE A 239 0.72 5.18 32.11
N SER A 240 1.26 6.40 31.95
CA SER A 240 0.48 7.65 31.98
C SER A 240 -0.33 7.92 30.71
N LYS A 241 0.03 7.29 29.59
CA LYS A 241 -0.63 7.49 28.29
C LYS A 241 -1.75 6.47 28.04
N SER A 242 -2.83 6.93 27.43
CA SER A 242 -3.89 6.02 26.98
C SER A 242 -3.36 5.03 25.95
N TYR A 243 -3.95 3.83 25.86
CA TYR A 243 -3.57 2.83 24.86
C TYR A 243 -3.70 3.35 23.42
N LEU A 244 -4.73 4.17 23.16
CA LEU A 244 -4.92 4.82 21.86
C LEU A 244 -3.78 5.78 21.51
N ASP A 245 -3.30 6.57 22.50
CA ASP A 245 -2.22 7.52 22.27
C ASP A 245 -0.87 6.81 22.11
N LYS A 246 -0.63 5.73 22.86
CA LYS A 246 0.57 4.87 22.67
C LYS A 246 0.64 4.34 21.23
N ILE A 247 -0.44 3.75 20.73
CA ILE A 247 -0.50 3.26 19.34
C ILE A 247 -0.30 4.41 18.36
N ALA A 248 -0.94 5.55 18.57
CA ALA A 248 -0.80 6.72 17.71
C ALA A 248 0.65 7.22 17.65
N GLN A 249 1.35 7.22 18.79
CA GLN A 249 2.75 7.60 18.89
C GLN A 249 3.65 6.59 18.16
N SER A 250 3.51 5.27 18.44
CA SER A 250 4.28 4.22 17.77
C SER A 250 4.09 4.23 16.25
N VAL A 251 2.87 4.46 15.76
CA VAL A 251 2.61 4.63 14.31
C VAL A 251 3.36 5.84 13.74
N LYS A 252 3.48 6.94 14.50
CA LYS A 252 4.24 8.12 14.09
C LYS A 252 5.75 7.86 14.10
N GLU A 253 6.25 7.12 15.08
CA GLU A 253 7.67 6.77 15.23
C GLU A 253 8.15 5.77 14.16
N ARG A 254 7.26 4.97 13.59
CA ARG A 254 7.57 4.07 12.46
C ARG A 254 8.23 4.79 11.27
N SER A 255 8.00 6.10 11.12
CA SER A 255 8.67 6.93 10.11
C SER A 255 10.19 7.07 10.31
N SER A 256 10.69 6.75 11.51
CA SER A 256 12.12 6.75 11.85
C SER A 256 12.68 5.34 12.06
N ALA A 257 11.88 4.28 11.80
CA ALA A 257 12.33 2.89 11.90
C ALA A 257 13.48 2.59 10.93
N ASP A 258 14.27 1.59 11.27
CA ASP A 258 15.43 1.17 10.46
C ASP A 258 15.03 0.72 9.07
N PRO A 259 15.81 1.04 8.03
CA PRO A 259 15.61 0.52 6.70
C PRO A 259 15.83 -1.00 6.72
N VAL A 260 15.00 -1.73 5.97
CA VAL A 260 15.09 -3.19 5.82
C VAL A 260 15.37 -3.61 4.39
N ARG A 261 15.06 -2.75 3.43
CA ARG A 261 15.31 -2.98 2.01
C ARG A 261 15.51 -1.64 1.31
N PHE A 262 16.50 -1.61 0.44
CA PHE A 262 16.82 -0.48 -0.43
C PHE A 262 16.93 -0.97 -1.87
N VAL A 263 16.09 -0.45 -2.75
CA VAL A 263 16.11 -0.75 -4.19
C VAL A 263 16.48 0.51 -4.93
N TYR A 264 17.39 0.42 -5.87
CA TYR A 264 17.89 1.56 -6.63
C TYR A 264 17.99 1.23 -8.13
N ASP A 265 17.85 2.23 -8.97
CA ASP A 265 18.08 2.13 -10.40
C ASP A 265 19.55 1.80 -10.66
N SER A 266 19.82 0.69 -11.36
CA SER A 266 21.19 0.21 -11.64
C SER A 266 22.05 1.20 -12.46
N GLU A 267 21.42 2.15 -13.16
CA GLU A 267 22.10 3.21 -13.91
C GLU A 267 22.68 4.33 -13.02
N ILE A 268 22.37 4.33 -11.72
CA ILE A 268 22.85 5.34 -10.78
C ILE A 268 24.39 5.32 -10.66
N LYS A 269 25.01 6.49 -10.66
CA LYS A 269 26.46 6.59 -10.43
C LYS A 269 26.81 6.13 -9.01
N LEU A 270 27.83 5.28 -8.89
CA LEU A 270 28.24 4.68 -7.61
C LEU A 270 28.52 5.73 -6.51
N GLU A 271 29.13 6.85 -6.87
CA GLU A 271 29.39 7.97 -5.96
C GLU A 271 28.09 8.53 -5.37
N THR A 272 27.07 8.74 -6.22
CA THR A 272 25.76 9.25 -5.83
C THR A 272 25.01 8.24 -4.96
N LEU A 273 25.11 6.95 -5.30
CA LEU A 273 24.52 5.87 -4.50
C LEU A 273 25.16 5.83 -3.10
N ASN A 274 26.48 5.81 -3.00
CA ASN A 274 27.20 5.79 -1.72
C ASN A 274 26.90 7.02 -0.88
N PHE A 275 26.83 8.20 -1.49
CA PHE A 275 26.39 9.41 -0.79
C PHE A 275 25.01 9.24 -0.15
N LEU A 276 24.03 8.68 -0.90
CA LEU A 276 22.68 8.48 -0.39
C LEU A 276 22.64 7.42 0.71
N LEU A 277 23.29 6.26 0.52
CA LEU A 277 23.33 5.18 1.52
C LEU A 277 23.90 5.69 2.85
N ASN A 278 25.02 6.43 2.80
CA ASN A 278 25.62 7.04 3.99
C ASN A 278 24.67 8.04 4.66
N LYS A 279 23.97 8.87 3.88
CA LYS A 279 22.99 9.84 4.38
C LYS A 279 21.81 9.19 5.06
N MET A 280 21.37 8.03 4.56
CA MET A 280 20.24 7.28 5.11
C MET A 280 20.63 6.33 6.23
N GLY A 281 21.93 6.15 6.53
CA GLY A 281 22.43 5.20 7.52
C GLY A 281 22.20 3.74 7.11
N ILE A 282 22.20 3.46 5.80
CA ILE A 282 21.99 2.11 5.27
C ILE A 282 23.34 1.39 5.23
N ASN A 283 23.40 0.20 5.85
CA ASN A 283 24.60 -0.61 5.96
C ASN A 283 24.54 -1.80 4.98
N ASN A 284 25.56 -1.91 4.12
CA ASN A 284 25.68 -2.99 3.14
C ASN A 284 25.74 -4.40 3.74
N GLU A 285 26.17 -4.53 4.99
CA GLU A 285 26.31 -5.85 5.65
C GLU A 285 24.98 -6.38 6.21
N THR A 286 24.07 -5.49 6.60
CA THR A 286 22.85 -5.86 7.33
C THR A 286 21.58 -5.56 6.54
N ASP A 287 21.65 -4.68 5.54
CA ASP A 287 20.50 -4.22 4.78
C ASP A 287 20.44 -4.87 3.40
N SER A 288 19.23 -5.16 2.94
CA SER A 288 19.02 -5.69 1.59
C SER A 288 19.10 -4.55 0.58
N ILE A 289 20.26 -4.40 -0.09
CA ILE A 289 20.50 -3.40 -1.14
C ILE A 289 20.42 -4.11 -2.49
N ILE A 290 19.43 -3.75 -3.31
CA ILE A 290 19.05 -4.50 -4.50
C ILE A 290 19.09 -3.57 -5.71
N PRO A 291 19.90 -3.88 -6.75
CA PRO A 291 19.78 -3.17 -8.01
C PRO A 291 18.46 -3.50 -8.69
N GLY A 292 17.82 -2.50 -9.26
CA GLY A 292 16.58 -2.59 -10.02
C GLY A 292 16.69 -1.88 -11.37
N GLY A 293 15.62 -1.88 -12.14
CA GLY A 293 15.53 -1.08 -13.35
C GLY A 293 14.93 0.30 -13.08
N LYS A 294 14.88 1.13 -14.12
CA LYS A 294 14.31 2.49 -14.12
C LYS A 294 12.93 2.57 -13.44
N TYR A 295 12.08 1.54 -13.63
CA TYR A 295 10.73 1.46 -13.07
C TYR A 295 10.58 0.31 -12.06
N HIS A 296 11.49 0.21 -11.09
CA HIS A 296 11.46 -0.88 -10.13
C HIS A 296 10.33 -0.78 -9.08
N ASN A 297 9.66 0.38 -8.93
CA ASN A 297 8.48 0.53 -8.06
C ASN A 297 7.19 0.07 -8.76
N ARG A 298 7.12 -1.22 -9.10
CA ARG A 298 6.00 -1.80 -9.87
C ARG A 298 4.67 -1.85 -9.13
N ARG A 299 4.62 -1.58 -7.84
CA ARG A 299 3.37 -1.47 -7.09
C ARG A 299 2.35 -0.56 -7.78
N ASP A 300 2.82 0.50 -8.41
CA ASP A 300 1.96 1.49 -9.08
C ASP A 300 1.20 0.88 -10.27
N TYR A 301 1.65 -0.26 -10.82
CA TYR A 301 0.93 -0.98 -11.88
C TYR A 301 -0.40 -1.62 -11.41
N MET A 302 -0.70 -1.66 -10.11
CA MET A 302 -2.03 -2.03 -9.62
C MET A 302 -3.11 -1.09 -10.14
N ASP A 303 -2.76 0.18 -10.33
CA ASP A 303 -3.65 1.25 -10.79
C ASP A 303 -3.49 1.52 -12.30
N PHE A 304 -2.93 0.56 -13.05
CA PHE A 304 -2.78 0.70 -14.50
C PHE A 304 -4.15 0.94 -15.15
N PRO A 305 -4.31 2.00 -15.98
CA PRO A 305 -5.59 2.41 -16.50
C PRO A 305 -6.24 1.38 -17.43
N ASN A 306 -7.57 1.43 -17.51
CA ASN A 306 -8.30 0.66 -18.52
C ASN A 306 -8.25 1.41 -19.87
N LEU A 307 -7.37 0.96 -20.75
CA LEU A 307 -7.20 1.53 -22.08
C LEU A 307 -8.05 0.83 -23.15
N ASN A 308 -8.47 -0.42 -22.88
CA ASN A 308 -9.29 -1.21 -23.80
C ASN A 308 -10.10 -2.26 -23.01
N ASN A 309 -11.41 -2.23 -23.17
CA ASN A 309 -12.32 -3.12 -22.45
C ASN A 309 -12.14 -4.62 -22.79
N SER A 310 -11.52 -4.97 -23.92
CA SER A 310 -11.18 -6.35 -24.26
C SER A 310 -9.97 -6.89 -23.48
N LEU A 311 -9.15 -6.00 -22.92
CA LEU A 311 -7.90 -6.32 -22.19
C LEU A 311 -8.07 -6.33 -20.68
N VAL A 312 -9.29 -6.21 -20.16
CA VAL A 312 -9.64 -6.28 -18.73
C VAL A 312 -10.75 -7.29 -18.50
N TYR A 313 -10.84 -7.78 -17.28
CA TYR A 313 -12.02 -8.56 -16.86
C TYR A 313 -13.29 -7.70 -16.89
N LYS A 314 -14.39 -8.31 -17.30
CA LYS A 314 -15.71 -7.68 -17.13
C LYS A 314 -15.97 -7.43 -15.65
N PRO A 315 -16.36 -6.20 -15.25
CA PRO A 315 -16.66 -5.90 -13.86
C PRO A 315 -17.76 -6.83 -13.32
N LEU A 316 -17.50 -7.47 -12.20
CA LEU A 316 -18.52 -8.21 -11.46
C LEU A 316 -19.42 -7.20 -10.74
N ILE A 317 -20.65 -7.05 -11.24
CA ILE A 317 -21.66 -6.21 -10.59
C ILE A 317 -22.28 -7.01 -9.45
N PRO A 318 -22.15 -6.57 -8.19
CA PRO A 318 -22.73 -7.30 -7.06
C PRO A 318 -24.25 -7.43 -7.18
N LEU A 319 -24.73 -8.63 -6.93
CA LEU A 319 -26.14 -8.99 -7.05
C LEU A 319 -26.98 -8.46 -5.89
N ASN A 320 -28.26 -8.30 -6.12
CA ASN A 320 -29.22 -8.10 -5.05
C ASN A 320 -29.53 -9.43 -4.33
N VAL A 321 -29.83 -9.37 -3.05
CA VAL A 321 -30.29 -10.53 -2.27
C VAL A 321 -31.73 -10.84 -2.66
N LYS A 322 -32.00 -12.08 -3.06
CA LYS A 322 -33.33 -12.50 -3.47
C LYS A 322 -34.34 -12.38 -2.29
N GLY A 323 -35.43 -11.70 -2.53
CA GLY A 323 -36.49 -11.51 -1.53
C GLY A 323 -36.17 -10.51 -0.42
N PHE A 324 -35.14 -9.66 -0.63
CA PHE A 324 -34.77 -8.59 0.28
C PHE A 324 -34.42 -7.32 -0.51
N SER A 325 -35.20 -6.26 -0.36
CA SER A 325 -34.99 -4.97 -1.00
C SER A 325 -34.42 -3.94 -0.03
N HIS A 326 -33.66 -2.97 -0.55
CA HIS A 326 -33.19 -1.81 0.25
C HIS A 326 -34.37 -0.93 0.75
N SER A 327 -35.50 -0.96 0.06
CA SER A 327 -36.74 -0.25 0.48
C SER A 327 -37.51 -0.95 1.59
N ASP A 328 -37.29 -2.27 1.80
CA ASP A 328 -38.00 -3.03 2.83
C ASP A 328 -37.63 -2.51 4.22
N ASN A 329 -38.60 -2.66 5.15
CA ASN A 329 -38.29 -2.57 6.58
C ASN A 329 -37.41 -3.78 6.96
N THR A 330 -36.14 -3.55 7.17
CA THR A 330 -35.18 -4.62 7.45
C THR A 330 -35.57 -5.47 8.67
N PHE A 331 -36.06 -4.84 9.74
CA PHE A 331 -36.47 -5.56 10.94
C PHE A 331 -37.67 -6.47 10.71
N ASP A 332 -38.65 -6.04 9.91
CA ASP A 332 -39.84 -6.87 9.62
C ASP A 332 -39.44 -8.07 8.75
N ARG A 333 -38.56 -7.87 7.78
CA ARG A 333 -38.03 -8.97 6.96
C ARG A 333 -37.19 -9.97 7.78
N LEU A 334 -36.38 -9.50 8.74
CA LEU A 334 -35.58 -10.36 9.62
C LEU A 334 -36.46 -11.14 10.64
N LYS A 335 -37.69 -10.69 10.93
CA LYS A 335 -38.64 -11.47 11.71
C LYS A 335 -39.23 -12.65 10.94
N GLU A 336 -39.34 -12.53 9.63
CA GLU A 336 -39.87 -13.59 8.77
C GLU A 336 -38.84 -14.71 8.57
N LYS A 337 -37.56 -14.35 8.32
CA LYS A 337 -36.49 -15.31 8.09
C LYS A 337 -35.09 -14.65 8.15
N ASP A 338 -34.08 -15.48 8.30
CA ASP A 338 -32.67 -15.09 8.15
C ASP A 338 -32.32 -14.84 6.68
N PHE A 339 -31.38 -13.93 6.45
CA PHE A 339 -30.80 -13.65 5.13
C PHE A 339 -29.29 -13.86 5.13
N MET A 340 -28.82 -14.64 4.17
CA MET A 340 -27.40 -14.82 3.92
C MET A 340 -26.94 -13.86 2.84
N ILE A 341 -25.90 -13.09 3.13
CA ILE A 341 -25.27 -12.17 2.20
C ILE A 341 -23.84 -12.65 1.94
N HIS A 342 -23.54 -12.99 0.68
CA HIS A 342 -22.21 -13.46 0.26
C HIS A 342 -21.47 -12.32 -0.44
N THR A 343 -20.72 -11.52 0.31
CA THR A 343 -19.86 -10.46 -0.25
C THR A 343 -18.56 -11.04 -0.78
N PRO A 344 -18.02 -10.50 -1.87
CA PRO A 344 -18.44 -9.32 -2.63
C PRO A 344 -19.53 -9.60 -3.69
N TYR A 345 -20.01 -10.81 -3.86
CA TYR A 345 -20.97 -11.20 -4.90
C TYR A 345 -22.37 -10.61 -4.67
N HIS A 346 -22.79 -10.44 -3.40
CA HIS A 346 -23.93 -9.62 -3.05
C HIS A 346 -23.48 -8.22 -2.62
N LYS A 347 -24.37 -7.23 -2.80
CA LYS A 347 -24.12 -5.83 -2.41
C LYS A 347 -23.91 -5.69 -0.91
N PHE A 348 -22.78 -5.15 -0.50
CA PHE A 348 -22.50 -4.83 0.91
C PHE A 348 -23.39 -3.70 1.45
N THR A 349 -24.05 -2.96 0.56
CA THR A 349 -24.98 -1.88 0.92
C THR A 349 -26.15 -2.32 1.77
N TYR A 350 -26.49 -3.62 1.83
CA TYR A 350 -27.50 -4.14 2.76
C TYR A 350 -27.10 -3.92 4.21
N LEU A 351 -25.86 -4.22 4.59
CA LEU A 351 -25.35 -3.95 5.93
C LEU A 351 -25.31 -2.44 6.22
N ILE A 352 -24.87 -1.64 5.27
CA ILE A 352 -24.86 -0.18 5.41
C ILE A 352 -26.27 0.35 5.63
N SER A 353 -27.25 -0.08 4.82
CA SER A 353 -28.66 0.31 4.95
C SER A 353 -29.24 -0.12 6.30
N PHE A 354 -28.91 -1.32 6.77
CA PHE A 354 -29.35 -1.82 8.08
C PHE A 354 -28.85 -0.93 9.22
N LEU A 355 -27.54 -0.58 9.21
CA LEU A 355 -26.96 0.32 10.21
C LEU A 355 -27.56 1.73 10.13
N MET A 356 -27.74 2.26 8.91
CA MET A 356 -28.34 3.60 8.71
C MET A 356 -29.77 3.65 9.21
N LYS A 357 -30.63 2.67 8.88
CA LYS A 357 -31.98 2.55 9.38
C LYS A 357 -31.99 2.38 10.90
N SER A 358 -31.10 1.56 11.43
CA SER A 358 -30.97 1.39 12.89
C SER A 358 -30.54 2.67 13.61
N SER A 359 -29.77 3.52 12.95
CA SER A 359 -29.35 4.79 13.57
C SER A 359 -30.48 5.77 13.80
N ILE A 360 -31.54 5.73 13.00
CA ILE A 360 -32.70 6.64 13.10
C ILE A 360 -33.94 6.00 13.74
N ASP A 361 -34.04 4.66 13.82
CA ASP A 361 -35.18 3.98 14.38
C ASP A 361 -35.34 4.28 15.90
N PRO A 362 -36.48 4.88 16.38
CA PRO A 362 -36.65 5.24 17.78
C PRO A 362 -36.69 4.02 18.71
N LYS A 363 -37.05 2.84 18.18
CA LYS A 363 -37.11 1.58 18.94
C LYS A 363 -35.71 0.96 19.16
N VAL A 364 -34.71 1.30 18.34
CA VAL A 364 -33.33 0.83 18.54
C VAL A 364 -32.73 1.54 19.74
N LYS A 365 -32.25 0.76 20.70
CA LYS A 365 -31.65 1.25 21.95
C LYS A 365 -30.16 1.14 21.98
N LYS A 366 -29.58 0.08 21.32
CA LYS A 366 -28.16 -0.15 21.35
C LYS A 366 -27.66 -0.79 20.06
N ILE A 367 -26.46 -0.40 19.65
CA ILE A 367 -25.70 -1.04 18.56
C ILE A 367 -24.33 -1.44 19.13
N SER A 368 -23.98 -2.72 18.99
CA SER A 368 -22.66 -3.25 19.39
C SER A 368 -21.99 -3.89 18.18
N ILE A 369 -20.76 -3.52 17.89
CA ILE A 369 -20.06 -4.01 16.68
C ILE A 369 -18.58 -4.23 16.94
N THR A 370 -18.00 -5.25 16.28
CA THR A 370 -16.56 -5.45 16.21
C THR A 370 -16.02 -4.91 14.88
N ILE A 371 -14.91 -4.19 14.93
CA ILE A 371 -14.28 -3.59 13.76
C ILE A 371 -12.80 -3.98 13.74
N TYR A 372 -12.35 -4.58 12.62
CA TYR A 372 -10.94 -4.89 12.39
C TYR A 372 -10.27 -3.83 11.52
N ARG A 373 -10.88 -3.46 10.38
CA ARG A 373 -10.38 -2.44 9.44
C ARG A 373 -11.50 -1.54 8.97
N LEU A 374 -11.19 -0.27 8.84
CA LEU A 374 -12.08 0.74 8.25
C LEU A 374 -11.42 1.34 7.01
N SER A 375 -12.20 1.51 5.95
CA SER A 375 -11.76 2.27 4.78
C SER A 375 -11.54 3.76 5.13
N LYS A 376 -10.80 4.48 4.31
CA LYS A 376 -10.57 5.93 4.50
C LYS A 376 -11.88 6.72 4.64
N LEU A 377 -12.91 6.34 3.90
CA LEU A 377 -14.27 6.92 3.93
C LEU A 377 -15.29 5.83 4.28
N SER A 378 -15.31 5.42 5.55
CA SER A 378 -16.14 4.31 6.02
C SER A 378 -17.58 4.72 6.26
N LYS A 379 -18.50 4.20 5.46
CA LYS A 379 -19.95 4.36 5.66
C LYS A 379 -20.44 3.65 6.93
N VAL A 380 -19.78 2.58 7.36
CA VAL A 380 -20.05 1.91 8.65
C VAL A 380 -19.76 2.86 9.80
N ALA A 381 -18.57 3.47 9.82
CA ALA A 381 -18.21 4.44 10.87
C ALA A 381 -19.20 5.62 10.90
N SER A 382 -19.53 6.17 9.73
CA SER A 382 -20.51 7.27 9.63
C SER A 382 -21.89 6.88 10.19
N ALA A 383 -22.38 5.66 9.93
CA ALA A 383 -23.65 5.19 10.47
C ALA A 383 -23.64 5.04 12.00
N LEU A 384 -22.51 4.56 12.57
CA LEU A 384 -22.35 4.42 14.03
C LEU A 384 -22.29 5.78 14.72
N ILE A 385 -21.56 6.75 14.14
CA ILE A 385 -21.48 8.11 14.63
C ILE A 385 -22.87 8.77 14.58
N ASN A 386 -23.61 8.58 13.47
CA ASN A 386 -24.97 9.06 13.35
C ASN A 386 -25.92 8.44 14.41
N ALA A 387 -25.77 7.14 14.68
CA ALA A 387 -26.54 6.47 15.73
C ALA A 387 -26.28 7.09 17.12
N ALA A 388 -25.02 7.38 17.46
CA ALA A 388 -24.68 8.02 18.73
C ALA A 388 -25.27 9.43 18.83
N ARG A 389 -25.19 10.22 17.76
CA ARG A 389 -25.82 11.56 17.68
C ARG A 389 -27.34 11.51 17.84
N ASN A 390 -27.97 10.43 17.40
CA ASN A 390 -29.42 10.18 17.59
C ASN A 390 -29.74 9.54 18.97
N GLY A 391 -28.82 9.61 19.94
CA GLY A 391 -29.04 9.14 21.30
C GLY A 391 -29.02 7.63 21.50
N LYS A 392 -28.54 6.85 20.53
CA LYS A 392 -28.37 5.40 20.68
C LYS A 392 -27.11 5.08 21.51
N ARG A 393 -27.19 4.06 22.35
CA ARG A 393 -26.00 3.50 22.99
C ARG A 393 -25.18 2.73 21.96
N VAL A 394 -24.02 3.25 21.58
CA VAL A 394 -23.13 2.59 20.63
C VAL A 394 -21.89 2.07 21.35
N VAL A 395 -21.56 0.79 21.11
CA VAL A 395 -20.37 0.12 21.66
C VAL A 395 -19.58 -0.48 20.50
N VAL A 396 -18.34 -0.08 20.36
CA VAL A 396 -17.46 -0.53 19.29
C VAL A 396 -16.23 -1.18 19.87
N GLN A 397 -16.01 -2.45 19.57
CA GLN A 397 -14.74 -3.09 19.83
C GLN A 397 -13.87 -2.96 18.59
N ILE A 398 -12.79 -2.17 18.66
CA ILE A 398 -11.94 -1.82 17.53
C ILE A 398 -10.53 -2.39 17.69
N GLU A 399 -9.98 -2.94 16.58
CA GLU A 399 -8.59 -3.33 16.48
C GLU A 399 -7.74 -2.14 16.02
N LEU A 400 -6.88 -1.63 16.89
CA LEU A 400 -5.99 -0.51 16.57
C LEU A 400 -4.73 -0.93 15.81
N GLN A 401 -4.33 -2.20 15.94
CA GLN A 401 -3.13 -2.75 15.33
C GLN A 401 -3.42 -3.49 14.01
N ALA A 402 -4.42 -3.01 13.24
CA ALA A 402 -4.66 -3.51 11.90
C ALA A 402 -3.56 -2.99 10.97
N ARG A 403 -2.52 -3.80 10.72
CA ARG A 403 -1.33 -3.40 9.95
C ARG A 403 -1.68 -2.63 8.69
N PHE A 404 -1.02 -1.47 8.51
CA PHE A 404 -1.16 -0.51 7.42
C PHE A 404 -2.45 0.33 7.41
N ASP A 405 -3.44 -0.03 8.24
CA ASP A 405 -4.70 0.71 8.39
C ASP A 405 -4.84 1.37 9.76
N GLU A 406 -3.77 1.32 10.57
CA GLU A 406 -3.77 1.86 11.94
C GLU A 406 -4.18 3.33 11.97
N SER A 407 -3.66 4.14 11.04
CA SER A 407 -3.98 5.58 10.98
C SER A 407 -5.46 5.85 10.74
N ALA A 408 -6.12 5.03 9.91
CA ALA A 408 -7.55 5.16 9.66
C ALA A 408 -8.36 4.74 10.90
N ASN A 409 -7.99 3.61 11.52
CA ASN A 409 -8.67 3.12 12.72
C ASN A 409 -8.49 4.08 13.91
N ILE A 410 -7.28 4.63 14.11
CA ILE A 410 -7.01 5.64 15.15
C ILE A 410 -7.84 6.90 14.93
N ARG A 411 -7.91 7.41 13.70
CA ARG A 411 -8.71 8.60 13.38
C ARG A 411 -10.18 8.37 13.70
N TYR A 412 -10.76 7.26 13.25
CA TYR A 412 -12.16 6.93 13.55
C TYR A 412 -12.39 6.65 15.04
N ALA A 413 -11.43 6.02 15.73
CA ALA A 413 -11.53 5.82 17.17
C ALA A 413 -11.64 7.15 17.92
N LYS A 414 -10.80 8.12 17.59
CA LYS A 414 -10.87 9.49 18.19
C LYS A 414 -12.19 10.19 17.86
N GLU A 415 -12.63 10.12 16.62
CA GLU A 415 -13.92 10.69 16.20
C GLU A 415 -15.10 10.03 16.91
N MET A 416 -15.16 8.71 16.97
CA MET A 416 -16.19 7.97 17.69
C MET A 416 -16.21 8.31 19.18
N GLN A 417 -15.04 8.39 19.81
CA GLN A 417 -14.91 8.75 21.22
C GLN A 417 -15.45 10.15 21.51
N SER A 418 -15.17 11.14 20.63
CA SER A 418 -15.68 12.49 20.76
C SER A 418 -17.20 12.60 20.63
N GLN A 419 -17.86 11.59 20.02
CA GLN A 419 -19.32 11.49 19.91
C GLN A 419 -19.94 10.62 21.01
N GLY A 420 -19.21 10.27 22.08
CA GLY A 420 -19.71 9.49 23.21
C GLY A 420 -19.87 8.00 22.93
N ILE A 421 -19.32 7.46 21.83
CA ILE A 421 -19.30 6.03 21.55
C ILE A 421 -18.36 5.33 22.54
N LYS A 422 -18.85 4.27 23.19
CA LYS A 422 -18.01 3.45 24.06
C LYS A 422 -17.07 2.60 23.21
N LEU A 423 -15.78 2.89 23.26
CA LEU A 423 -14.76 2.07 22.62
C LEU A 423 -14.25 0.98 23.59
N ILE A 424 -14.06 -0.21 23.02
CA ILE A 424 -13.37 -1.33 23.65
C ILE A 424 -12.18 -1.67 22.75
N PHE A 425 -10.99 -1.58 23.30
CA PHE A 425 -9.77 -2.03 22.63
C PHE A 425 -9.56 -3.50 22.98
N GLY A 426 -8.95 -4.25 22.04
CA GLY A 426 -8.76 -5.69 22.24
C GLY A 426 -7.91 -6.02 23.47
N SER A 427 -7.82 -7.30 23.81
CA SER A 427 -6.94 -7.79 24.88
C SER A 427 -5.47 -7.78 24.42
N PRO A 428 -4.51 -7.51 25.33
CA PRO A 428 -3.08 -7.60 25.01
C PRO A 428 -2.74 -8.95 24.37
N ASN A 429 -1.91 -8.93 23.32
CA ASN A 429 -1.45 -10.09 22.56
C ASN A 429 -2.53 -10.88 21.80
N LEU A 430 -3.79 -10.41 21.80
CA LEU A 430 -4.87 -11.00 21.02
C LEU A 430 -5.41 -9.96 20.02
N LYS A 431 -5.85 -10.45 18.85
CA LYS A 431 -6.45 -9.58 17.83
C LYS A 431 -7.97 -9.74 17.78
N VAL A 432 -8.67 -8.62 17.64
CA VAL A 432 -10.11 -8.60 17.38
C VAL A 432 -10.34 -9.04 15.94
N HIS A 433 -10.74 -10.31 15.74
CA HIS A 433 -10.94 -10.84 14.38
C HIS A 433 -12.37 -11.29 14.09
N SER A 434 -13.25 -11.44 15.07
CA SER A 434 -14.67 -11.68 14.85
C SER A 434 -15.33 -10.48 14.16
N LYS A 435 -16.30 -10.73 13.28
CA LYS A 435 -17.11 -9.72 12.59
C LYS A 435 -18.56 -9.90 13.07
N ILE A 436 -18.90 -9.20 14.13
CA ILE A 436 -20.21 -9.29 14.79
C ILE A 436 -20.81 -7.88 14.84
N CYS A 437 -22.07 -7.78 14.47
CA CYS A 437 -22.89 -6.59 14.67
C CYS A 437 -24.19 -7.01 15.34
N LEU A 438 -24.48 -6.44 16.50
CA LEU A 438 -25.68 -6.73 17.29
C LEU A 438 -26.48 -5.45 17.48
N ILE A 439 -27.73 -5.46 17.10
CA ILE A 439 -28.66 -4.37 17.28
C ILE A 439 -29.74 -4.81 18.27
N GLU A 440 -29.91 -4.05 19.36
CA GLU A 440 -30.91 -4.24 20.38
C GLU A 440 -32.08 -3.26 20.15
N ARG A 441 -33.25 -3.78 19.86
CA ARG A 441 -34.48 -3.03 19.52
C ARG A 441 -35.60 -3.36 20.49
N LEU A 442 -36.30 -2.34 21.01
CA LEU A 442 -37.44 -2.50 21.90
C LEU A 442 -38.70 -2.84 21.08
N GLU A 443 -39.28 -4.02 21.30
CA GLU A 443 -40.49 -4.49 20.66
C GLU A 443 -41.46 -5.07 21.70
N ASN A 444 -42.68 -4.55 21.75
CA ASN A 444 -43.70 -4.99 22.68
C ASN A 444 -43.18 -5.07 24.14
N GLY A 445 -42.43 -4.08 24.57
CA GLY A 445 -41.84 -4.01 25.91
C GLY A 445 -40.58 -4.84 26.13
N ASN A 446 -40.16 -5.67 25.18
CA ASN A 446 -38.98 -6.54 25.28
C ASN A 446 -37.87 -6.11 24.33
N LEU A 447 -36.61 -6.25 24.77
CA LEU A 447 -35.44 -6.03 23.92
C LEU A 447 -35.20 -7.26 23.04
N LYS A 448 -35.41 -7.11 21.73
CA LYS A 448 -35.04 -8.10 20.73
C LYS A 448 -33.64 -7.80 20.16
N LYS A 449 -32.96 -8.86 19.78
CA LYS A 449 -31.60 -8.85 19.25
C LYS A 449 -31.62 -9.24 17.78
N TYR A 450 -30.95 -8.45 16.96
CA TYR A 450 -30.82 -8.64 15.53
C TYR A 450 -29.32 -8.62 15.14
#